data_77e1d24a328096d6affdb788929f6cc3
#
_entry.id   77e1d24a328096d6affdb788929f6cc3
#
_cell.length_a   1.000
_cell.length_b   1.000
_cell.length_c   1.000
_cell.angle_alpha   90.00
_cell.angle_beta   90.00
_cell.angle_gamma   90.00
#
_symmetry.space_group_name_H-M   'P 1'
#
loop_
_entity.id
_entity.type
_entity.pdbx_description
1 polymer ?
#
loop_
_entity_poly.entity_id
_entity_poly.type
_entity_poly.pdbx_seq_one_letter_code
_entity_poly.pdbx_strand_id
1 'polypeptide(L)'
;MEKAKKQNLWFLAGLLGIGLILFWRCFYSLNTTDEAYYIGTVYRLWFGDGMLCDEWNPTQQMCSFWLYPFYVVFRMILGSNDGMILAFRLLYVVFQLLISGYLYGKLKKFGVISFLSIYFYLLSTAFNINSLSYNTMANSAFVALLVTLVMMEKPDWKNGIWSGIFASIVVMANPYAVFAYVLYGIVCAVVSLILKKLNKEIPVALQFMTFFKMSLTAAGVMVLFLLFTFWHATLERIVKNLPYIVGDQEHVQRWNVKISDYFRYFREHYLGAVIVPISVSMVALFDKKRTEHGVIYMALSVIAVLPYMIYHGLISDYVPINLVTVPICFLGLTAYVVSKNRLSKVFYIWYLPAMFYPFIVQITSNTGPLAVSAGFVTAGAASVFLAASWAMEQEGKLVKSILHGVIILQLAMMLFLRITYVWADAPMSELTAKVERGAGKGLYTTAVAAEYYEEMYDDIDALKMTEEDGLLVVGSEPLLYLYADRQVASYSTWQVYTNETRLYRYYEIHNDEGRFPSVVYCAEADETIFDSILVEKLLLPMGYEWKQLSHGIAFYTPR
;
A
#
# COMPACT_ATOMS: atom_id res chain seq x y z
N MET A 1 34.26 -3.07 19.25
CA MET A 1 33.02 -3.41 19.97
C MET A 1 32.23 -2.15 20.39
N GLU A 2 32.84 -1.15 20.98
CA GLU A 2 32.19 0.09 21.45
C GLU A 2 31.57 0.92 20.32
N LYS A 3 32.26 1.12 19.21
CA LYS A 3 31.74 1.82 18.02
C LYS A 3 30.45 1.17 17.47
N ALA A 4 30.38 -0.16 17.43
CA ALA A 4 29.19 -0.88 16.98
C ALA A 4 28.02 -0.74 17.98
N LYS A 5 28.30 -0.78 19.29
CA LYS A 5 27.27 -0.53 20.32
C LYS A 5 26.71 0.88 20.23
N LYS A 6 27.56 1.89 20.08
CA LYS A 6 27.16 3.28 19.90
C LYS A 6 26.31 3.48 18.65
N GLN A 7 26.68 2.82 17.53
CA GLN A 7 25.93 2.84 16.29
C GLN A 7 24.52 2.22 16.44
N ASN A 8 24.42 1.06 17.08
CA ASN A 8 23.13 0.43 17.35
C ASN A 8 22.25 1.32 18.22
N LEU A 9 22.83 1.99 19.23
CA LEU A 9 22.09 2.90 20.11
C LEU A 9 21.52 4.09 19.33
N TRP A 10 22.29 4.72 18.45
CA TRP A 10 21.82 5.81 17.61
C TRP A 10 20.70 5.39 16.65
N PHE A 11 20.82 4.21 16.05
CA PHE A 11 19.74 3.67 15.22
C PHE A 11 18.46 3.45 16.02
N LEU A 12 18.57 2.80 17.17
CA LEU A 12 17.40 2.52 18.02
C LEU A 12 16.76 3.82 18.55
N ALA A 13 17.58 4.82 18.93
CA ALA A 13 17.06 6.12 19.35
C ALA A 13 16.27 6.83 18.24
N GLY A 14 16.81 6.84 17.01
CA GLY A 14 16.10 7.40 15.86
C GLY A 14 14.84 6.62 15.50
N LEU A 15 14.90 5.28 15.53
CA LEU A 15 13.75 4.41 15.30
C LEU A 15 12.64 4.67 16.34
N LEU A 16 13.01 4.78 17.62
CA LEU A 16 12.07 5.09 18.69
C LEU A 16 11.49 6.49 18.54
N GLY A 17 12.32 7.51 18.26
CA GLY A 17 11.84 8.88 18.06
C GLY A 17 10.84 9.01 16.92
N ILE A 18 11.16 8.44 15.74
CA ILE A 18 10.23 8.40 14.60
C ILE A 18 9.00 7.57 14.96
N GLY A 19 9.18 6.41 15.59
CA GLY A 19 8.07 5.55 16.02
C GLY A 19 7.08 6.27 16.93
N LEU A 20 7.54 7.04 17.92
CA LEU A 20 6.69 7.84 18.80
C LEU A 20 5.89 8.90 18.03
N ILE A 21 6.52 9.56 17.05
CA ILE A 21 5.82 10.53 16.18
C ILE A 21 4.73 9.81 15.36
N LEU A 22 5.03 8.64 14.78
CA LEU A 22 4.07 7.87 14.00
C LEU A 22 2.92 7.36 14.87
N PHE A 23 3.18 6.89 16.09
CA PHE A 23 2.13 6.51 17.06
C PHE A 23 1.23 7.70 17.40
N TRP A 24 1.82 8.85 17.71
CA TRP A 24 1.05 10.07 17.95
C TRP A 24 0.19 10.44 16.74
N ARG A 25 0.74 10.34 15.53
CA ARG A 25 0.02 10.66 14.29
C ARG A 25 -1.18 9.73 14.01
N CYS A 26 -1.21 8.52 14.56
CA CYS A 26 -2.32 7.58 14.39
C CYS A 26 -3.66 8.11 14.91
N PHE A 27 -3.67 9.03 15.83
CA PHE A 27 -4.88 9.57 16.42
C PHE A 27 -5.58 10.64 15.56
N TYR A 28 -4.94 11.10 14.48
CA TYR A 28 -5.45 12.22 13.69
C TYR A 28 -5.91 11.78 12.30
N SER A 29 -6.98 12.38 11.83
CA SER A 29 -7.74 12.08 10.61
C SER A 29 -8.78 11.00 10.80
N LEU A 30 -9.93 11.20 10.21
CA LEU A 30 -10.93 10.16 10.00
C LEU A 30 -11.06 9.94 8.48
N ASN A 31 -10.28 9.02 7.93
CA ASN A 31 -10.47 8.58 6.56
C ASN A 31 -11.59 7.55 6.52
N THR A 32 -12.72 8.00 6.06
CA THR A 32 -13.99 7.25 6.09
C THR A 32 -14.12 6.26 4.95
N THR A 33 -13.39 6.48 3.87
CA THR A 33 -13.43 5.65 2.67
C THR A 33 -12.34 4.58 2.69
N ASP A 34 -11.08 4.92 2.38
CA ASP A 34 -10.01 3.93 2.17
C ASP A 34 -9.76 3.03 3.38
N GLU A 35 -9.56 3.62 4.58
CA GLU A 35 -9.23 2.82 5.77
C GLU A 35 -10.42 1.99 6.25
N ALA A 36 -11.62 2.55 6.19
CA ALA A 36 -12.83 1.82 6.52
C ALA A 36 -13.05 0.66 5.55
N TYR A 37 -12.77 0.83 4.26
CA TYR A 37 -12.82 -0.24 3.26
C TYR A 37 -11.79 -1.36 3.55
N TYR A 38 -10.55 -1.00 3.91
CA TYR A 38 -9.54 -2.02 4.22
C TYR A 38 -9.97 -2.93 5.38
N ILE A 39 -10.65 -2.36 6.36
CA ILE A 39 -11.22 -3.10 7.48
C ILE A 39 -12.54 -3.76 7.07
N GLY A 40 -13.36 -3.10 6.28
CA GLY A 40 -14.65 -3.59 5.80
C GLY A 40 -14.54 -4.91 5.05
N THR A 41 -13.51 -5.07 4.20
CA THR A 41 -13.25 -6.34 3.50
C THR A 41 -12.93 -7.48 4.49
N VAL A 42 -12.19 -7.19 5.57
CA VAL A 42 -11.86 -8.17 6.62
C VAL A 42 -13.08 -8.45 7.51
N TYR A 43 -13.86 -7.43 7.80
CA TYR A 43 -15.11 -7.49 8.56
C TYR A 43 -16.13 -8.48 7.95
N ARG A 44 -16.26 -8.51 6.61
CA ARG A 44 -17.12 -9.45 5.90
C ARG A 44 -16.81 -10.90 6.25
N LEU A 45 -15.52 -11.25 6.36
CA LEU A 45 -15.11 -12.61 6.73
C LEU A 45 -15.54 -13.01 8.14
N TRP A 46 -15.70 -12.05 9.05
CA TRP A 46 -16.22 -12.29 10.39
C TRP A 46 -17.69 -12.73 10.36
N PHE A 47 -18.48 -12.23 9.43
CA PHE A 47 -19.88 -12.60 9.21
C PHE A 47 -20.07 -13.82 8.29
N GLY A 48 -18.98 -14.52 7.96
CA GLY A 48 -19.03 -15.76 7.18
C GLY A 48 -19.02 -15.57 5.66
N ASP A 49 -18.77 -14.34 5.16
CA ASP A 49 -18.62 -14.10 3.74
C ASP A 49 -17.39 -14.84 3.18
N GLY A 50 -17.53 -15.39 1.98
CA GLY A 50 -16.46 -16.09 1.29
C GLY A 50 -15.56 -15.16 0.49
N MET A 51 -14.25 -15.28 0.68
CA MET A 51 -13.28 -14.60 -0.17
C MET A 51 -13.44 -15.05 -1.62
N LEU A 52 -13.32 -14.12 -2.57
CA LEU A 52 -13.52 -14.33 -4.01
C LEU A 52 -14.94 -14.78 -4.41
N CYS A 53 -15.91 -14.54 -3.53
CA CYS A 53 -17.33 -14.83 -3.76
C CYS A 53 -18.20 -13.62 -3.47
N ASP A 54 -18.20 -13.18 -2.21
CA ASP A 54 -19.18 -12.21 -1.71
C ASP A 54 -18.70 -10.76 -1.85
N GLU A 55 -17.40 -10.53 -1.97
CA GLU A 55 -16.80 -9.25 -2.33
C GLU A 55 -16.30 -9.29 -3.77
N TRP A 56 -16.80 -8.40 -4.63
CA TRP A 56 -16.41 -8.34 -6.04
C TRP A 56 -15.35 -7.28 -6.35
N ASN A 57 -15.02 -6.43 -5.39
CA ASN A 57 -13.88 -5.56 -5.56
C ASN A 57 -12.59 -6.37 -5.36
N PRO A 58 -11.70 -6.48 -6.36
CA PRO A 58 -10.50 -7.33 -6.27
C PRO A 58 -9.45 -6.76 -5.32
N THR A 59 -9.48 -5.44 -5.11
CA THR A 59 -8.53 -4.72 -4.26
C THR A 59 -8.68 -5.17 -2.81
N GLN A 60 -7.60 -5.36 -2.08
CA GLN A 60 -7.59 -5.72 -0.67
C GLN A 60 -8.00 -7.17 -0.34
N GLN A 61 -8.84 -7.86 -1.13
CA GLN A 61 -9.40 -9.17 -0.74
C GLN A 61 -8.36 -10.19 -0.28
N MET A 62 -7.34 -10.47 -1.10
CA MET A 62 -6.32 -11.45 -0.73
C MET A 62 -5.44 -11.00 0.45
N CYS A 63 -5.28 -9.68 0.67
CA CYS A 63 -4.64 -9.15 1.86
C CYS A 63 -5.42 -9.44 3.14
N SER A 64 -6.73 -9.57 3.05
CA SER A 64 -7.59 -9.88 4.19
C SER A 64 -7.21 -11.20 4.87
N PHE A 65 -6.63 -12.15 4.15
CA PHE A 65 -6.04 -13.35 4.75
C PHE A 65 -5.01 -13.04 5.84
N TRP A 66 -4.14 -12.05 5.60
CA TRP A 66 -3.13 -11.63 6.56
C TRP A 66 -3.68 -10.76 7.70
N LEU A 67 -4.76 -10.03 7.42
CA LEU A 67 -5.35 -9.07 8.37
C LEU A 67 -6.40 -9.72 9.28
N TYR A 68 -7.07 -10.76 8.82
CA TYR A 68 -8.16 -11.42 9.54
C TYR A 68 -7.80 -11.87 10.96
N PRO A 69 -6.64 -12.51 11.24
CA PRO A 69 -6.28 -12.87 12.59
C PRO A 69 -6.20 -11.67 13.55
N PHE A 70 -5.71 -10.52 13.06
CA PHE A 70 -5.62 -9.30 13.86
C PHE A 70 -7.01 -8.70 14.10
N TYR A 71 -7.86 -8.71 13.08
CA TYR A 71 -9.24 -8.27 13.22
C TYR A 71 -9.97 -9.09 14.30
N VAL A 72 -9.88 -10.41 14.25
CA VAL A 72 -10.48 -11.31 15.26
C VAL A 72 -9.98 -10.97 16.66
N VAL A 73 -8.65 -10.83 16.83
CA VAL A 73 -8.05 -10.48 18.13
C VAL A 73 -8.55 -9.12 18.62
N PHE A 74 -8.55 -8.10 17.77
CA PHE A 74 -9.02 -6.77 18.14
C PHE A 74 -10.52 -6.77 18.47
N ARG A 75 -11.33 -7.48 17.67
CA ARG A 75 -12.75 -7.64 17.91
C ARG A 75 -13.03 -8.29 19.27
N MET A 76 -12.26 -9.31 19.64
CA MET A 76 -12.37 -9.97 20.95
C MET A 76 -11.95 -9.04 22.11
N ILE A 77 -10.95 -8.21 21.92
CA ILE A 77 -10.45 -7.27 22.94
C ILE A 77 -11.40 -6.08 23.11
N LEU A 78 -11.85 -5.49 22.00
CA LEU A 78 -12.70 -4.30 21.99
C LEU A 78 -14.17 -4.60 22.27
N GLY A 79 -14.63 -5.84 22.02
CA GLY A 79 -16.02 -6.27 22.14
C GLY A 79 -16.95 -5.70 21.05
N SER A 80 -16.48 -4.79 20.22
CA SER A 80 -17.19 -4.13 19.13
C SER A 80 -16.20 -3.69 18.04
N ASN A 81 -16.68 -3.01 16.99
CA ASN A 81 -15.81 -2.35 16.02
C ASN A 81 -15.35 -0.94 16.47
N ASP A 82 -15.76 -0.47 17.64
CA ASP A 82 -15.36 0.83 18.17
C ASP A 82 -13.85 0.94 18.29
N GLY A 83 -13.28 1.97 17.66
CA GLY A 83 -11.82 2.19 17.66
C GLY A 83 -11.01 1.25 16.76
N MET A 84 -11.66 0.46 15.91
CA MET A 84 -10.99 -0.51 15.05
C MET A 84 -9.98 0.15 14.08
N ILE A 85 -10.29 1.34 13.54
CA ILE A 85 -9.36 2.08 12.69
C ILE A 85 -8.08 2.42 13.45
N LEU A 86 -8.20 2.93 14.66
CA LEU A 86 -7.02 3.24 15.51
C LEU A 86 -6.20 1.98 15.79
N ALA A 87 -6.85 0.85 16.09
CA ALA A 87 -6.15 -0.41 16.31
C ALA A 87 -5.33 -0.85 15.08
N PHE A 88 -5.89 -0.76 13.88
CA PHE A 88 -5.18 -1.09 12.64
C PHE A 88 -4.06 -0.09 12.29
N ARG A 89 -4.21 1.18 12.64
CA ARG A 89 -3.14 2.18 12.50
C ARG A 89 -1.95 1.87 13.43
N LEU A 90 -2.24 1.58 14.68
CA LEU A 90 -1.20 1.18 15.64
C LEU A 90 -0.49 -0.09 15.21
N LEU A 91 -1.24 -1.08 14.71
CA LEU A 91 -0.68 -2.30 14.13
C LEU A 91 0.25 -1.99 12.94
N TYR A 92 -0.13 -1.05 12.07
CA TYR A 92 0.71 -0.64 10.94
C TYR A 92 2.03 -0.03 11.40
N VAL A 93 2.02 0.85 12.40
CA VAL A 93 3.27 1.42 12.94
C VAL A 93 4.16 0.33 13.52
N VAL A 94 3.59 -0.61 14.28
CA VAL A 94 4.33 -1.77 14.79
C VAL A 94 4.92 -2.59 13.64
N PHE A 95 4.15 -2.85 12.59
CA PHE A 95 4.61 -3.58 11.41
C PHE A 95 5.77 -2.86 10.72
N GLN A 96 5.68 -1.53 10.49
CA GLN A 96 6.77 -0.75 9.92
C GLN A 96 8.05 -0.79 10.78
N LEU A 97 7.91 -0.72 12.11
CA LEU A 97 9.04 -0.80 13.03
C LEU A 97 9.69 -2.20 13.01
N LEU A 98 8.89 -3.26 12.95
CA LEU A 98 9.40 -4.64 12.82
C LEU A 98 10.15 -4.85 11.49
N ILE A 99 9.60 -4.38 10.39
CA ILE A 99 10.29 -4.42 9.08
C ILE A 99 11.58 -3.58 9.14
N SER A 100 11.56 -2.39 9.73
CA SER A 100 12.77 -1.55 9.90
C SER A 100 13.84 -2.25 10.72
N GLY A 101 13.46 -2.93 11.80
CA GLY A 101 14.35 -3.76 12.61
C GLY A 101 14.93 -4.94 11.82
N TYR A 102 14.09 -5.60 11.02
CA TYR A 102 14.52 -6.68 10.12
C TYR A 102 15.54 -6.17 9.08
N LEU A 103 15.24 -5.07 8.39
CA LEU A 103 16.14 -4.43 7.44
C LEU A 103 17.47 -4.05 8.10
N TYR A 104 17.43 -3.48 9.31
CA TYR A 104 18.64 -3.16 10.06
C TYR A 104 19.47 -4.40 10.35
N GLY A 105 18.84 -5.48 10.79
CA GLY A 105 19.52 -6.77 11.01
C GLY A 105 20.31 -7.24 9.79
N LYS A 106 19.79 -7.00 8.58
CA LYS A 106 20.43 -7.35 7.29
C LYS A 106 21.50 -6.33 6.86
N LEU A 107 21.25 -5.04 7.05
CA LEU A 107 22.05 -3.94 6.48
C LEU A 107 23.06 -3.32 7.46
N LYS A 108 23.04 -3.65 8.75
CA LYS A 108 23.84 -2.98 9.82
C LYS A 108 25.34 -2.87 9.54
N LYS A 109 25.91 -3.77 8.72
CA LYS A 109 27.33 -3.72 8.33
C LYS A 109 27.72 -2.47 7.53
N PHE A 110 26.73 -1.78 6.92
CA PHE A 110 26.94 -0.54 6.14
C PHE A 110 26.79 0.74 6.99
N GLY A 111 26.55 0.62 8.28
CA GLY A 111 26.55 1.76 9.20
C GLY A 111 25.49 2.80 8.90
N VAL A 112 25.90 4.08 8.80
CA VAL A 112 25.00 5.23 8.57
C VAL A 112 24.21 5.09 7.26
N ILE A 113 24.78 4.47 6.24
CA ILE A 113 24.09 4.20 4.96
C ILE A 113 22.79 3.42 5.21
N SER A 114 22.85 2.41 6.09
CA SER A 114 21.68 1.62 6.50
C SER A 114 20.60 2.49 7.15
N PHE A 115 21.00 3.43 8.03
CA PHE A 115 20.05 4.30 8.74
C PHE A 115 19.27 5.18 7.74
N LEU A 116 19.98 5.86 6.85
CA LEU A 116 19.37 6.76 5.88
C LEU A 116 18.35 6.01 5.00
N SER A 117 18.72 4.84 4.50
CA SER A 117 17.85 4.00 3.67
C SER A 117 16.63 3.48 4.44
N ILE A 118 16.81 3.02 5.69
CA ILE A 118 15.72 2.47 6.51
C ILE A 118 14.80 3.60 6.99
N TYR A 119 15.33 4.77 7.34
CA TYR A 119 14.48 5.91 7.72
C TYR A 119 13.71 6.45 6.52
N PHE A 120 14.28 6.41 5.32
CA PHE A 120 13.51 6.70 4.10
C PHE A 120 12.31 5.76 3.98
N TYR A 121 12.52 4.44 4.14
CA TYR A 121 11.43 3.48 4.14
C TYR A 121 10.39 3.76 5.25
N LEU A 122 10.84 3.97 6.49
CA LEU A 122 9.97 4.19 7.65
C LEU A 122 9.11 5.45 7.53
N LEU A 123 9.64 6.50 6.90
CA LEU A 123 8.92 7.76 6.66
C LEU A 123 8.06 7.72 5.39
N SER A 124 8.23 6.71 4.54
CA SER A 124 7.44 6.55 3.33
C SER A 124 6.18 5.77 3.60
N THR A 125 5.05 6.28 3.11
CA THR A 125 3.80 5.51 3.03
C THR A 125 2.93 6.05 1.88
N ALA A 126 2.14 5.17 1.28
CA ALA A 126 1.24 5.56 0.21
C ALA A 126 0.15 6.50 0.75
N PHE A 127 -0.03 7.66 0.12
CA PHE A 127 -1.07 8.65 0.43
C PHE A 127 -1.06 9.22 1.86
N ASN A 128 -0.04 8.94 2.65
CA ASN A 128 0.00 9.18 4.09
C ASN A 128 -1.07 8.42 4.90
N ILE A 129 -1.62 7.35 4.34
CA ILE A 129 -2.55 6.45 5.03
C ILE A 129 -1.75 5.59 6.01
N ASN A 130 -2.11 5.66 7.29
CA ASN A 130 -1.39 4.99 8.38
C ASN A 130 -2.01 3.63 8.74
N SER A 131 -2.54 2.90 7.77
CA SER A 131 -3.20 1.62 7.99
C SER A 131 -2.57 0.51 7.16
N LEU A 132 -2.71 -0.73 7.63
CA LEU A 132 -2.35 -1.89 6.83
C LEU A 132 -3.35 -2.04 5.68
N SER A 133 -2.81 -2.03 4.47
CA SER A 133 -3.55 -2.18 3.22
C SER A 133 -2.72 -2.96 2.22
N TYR A 134 -3.33 -3.30 1.09
CA TYR A 134 -2.61 -3.90 -0.03
C TYR A 134 -1.37 -3.07 -0.44
N ASN A 135 -1.44 -1.73 -0.46
CA ASN A 135 -0.31 -0.87 -0.80
C ASN A 135 0.80 -0.89 0.25
N THR A 136 0.46 -0.70 1.52
CA THR A 136 1.44 -0.59 2.60
C THR A 136 2.11 -1.93 2.91
N MET A 137 1.36 -3.02 2.83
CA MET A 137 1.89 -4.39 3.00
C MET A 137 2.79 -4.77 1.84
N ALA A 138 2.36 -4.51 0.59
CA ALA A 138 3.17 -4.82 -0.60
C ALA A 138 4.50 -4.07 -0.59
N ASN A 139 4.51 -2.76 -0.36
CA ASN A 139 5.73 -1.96 -0.30
C ASN A 139 6.69 -2.46 0.79
N SER A 140 6.19 -2.72 1.99
CA SER A 140 6.99 -3.20 3.11
C SER A 140 7.58 -4.59 2.86
N ALA A 141 6.76 -5.52 2.37
CA ALA A 141 7.21 -6.87 2.04
C ALA A 141 8.18 -6.88 0.85
N PHE A 142 7.97 -6.00 -0.14
CA PHE A 142 8.86 -5.94 -1.30
C PHE A 142 10.24 -5.40 -0.94
N VAL A 143 10.34 -4.32 -0.13
CA VAL A 143 11.63 -3.86 0.41
C VAL A 143 12.34 -4.99 1.17
N ALA A 144 11.61 -5.68 2.06
CA ALA A 144 12.18 -6.75 2.86
C ALA A 144 12.63 -7.95 2.00
N LEU A 145 11.87 -8.31 0.97
CA LEU A 145 12.23 -9.34 -0.02
C LEU A 145 13.53 -8.98 -0.73
N LEU A 146 13.59 -7.80 -1.34
CA LEU A 146 14.74 -7.38 -2.14
C LEU A 146 16.01 -7.26 -1.29
N VAL A 147 15.92 -6.70 -0.08
CA VAL A 147 17.05 -6.63 0.85
C VAL A 147 17.49 -8.04 1.29
N THR A 148 16.55 -8.96 1.51
CA THR A 148 16.89 -10.35 1.84
C THR A 148 17.68 -11.00 0.71
N LEU A 149 17.23 -10.85 -0.53
CA LEU A 149 17.91 -11.39 -1.71
C LEU A 149 19.31 -10.80 -1.92
N VAL A 150 19.45 -9.46 -1.75
CA VAL A 150 20.76 -8.77 -1.88
C VAL A 150 21.74 -9.24 -0.82
N MET A 151 21.28 -9.43 0.43
CA MET A 151 22.14 -9.76 1.57
C MET A 151 22.36 -11.26 1.76
N MET A 152 21.76 -12.09 0.91
CA MET A 152 21.91 -13.53 0.96
C MET A 152 23.32 -13.95 0.51
N GLU A 153 24.04 -14.66 1.39
CA GLU A 153 25.40 -15.18 1.12
C GLU A 153 25.38 -16.64 0.65
N LYS A 154 24.34 -17.37 0.96
CA LYS A 154 24.10 -18.77 0.54
C LYS A 154 22.61 -19.03 0.42
N PRO A 155 22.18 -19.99 -0.42
CA PRO A 155 20.77 -20.34 -0.59
C PRO A 155 20.30 -21.24 0.57
N ASP A 156 20.23 -20.67 1.80
CA ASP A 156 19.76 -21.38 3.00
C ASP A 156 18.24 -21.31 3.15
N TRP A 157 17.69 -22.20 3.97
CA TRP A 157 16.26 -22.27 4.25
C TRP A 157 15.72 -21.05 5.00
N LYS A 158 16.51 -20.48 5.92
CA LYS A 158 16.08 -19.29 6.69
C LYS A 158 15.75 -18.12 5.77
N ASN A 159 16.66 -17.81 4.85
CA ASN A 159 16.44 -16.75 3.87
C ASN A 159 15.36 -17.14 2.84
N GLY A 160 15.29 -18.42 2.45
CA GLY A 160 14.23 -18.94 1.58
C GLY A 160 12.84 -18.77 2.17
N ILE A 161 12.66 -19.09 3.45
CA ILE A 161 11.38 -18.91 4.18
C ILE A 161 10.98 -17.44 4.21
N TRP A 162 11.85 -16.53 4.66
CA TRP A 162 11.52 -15.11 4.70
C TRP A 162 11.23 -14.55 3.31
N SER A 163 12.03 -14.90 2.30
CA SER A 163 11.77 -14.46 0.93
C SER A 163 10.44 -14.99 0.39
N GLY A 164 10.09 -16.24 0.69
CA GLY A 164 8.81 -16.84 0.29
C GLY A 164 7.60 -16.18 0.95
N ILE A 165 7.68 -15.90 2.25
CA ILE A 165 6.62 -15.16 2.97
C ILE A 165 6.46 -13.76 2.39
N PHE A 166 7.54 -13.00 2.21
CA PHE A 166 7.46 -11.65 1.65
C PHE A 166 6.96 -11.66 0.21
N ALA A 167 7.41 -12.61 -0.63
CA ALA A 167 6.89 -12.75 -1.99
C ALA A 167 5.38 -13.05 -2.01
N SER A 168 4.90 -13.91 -1.10
CA SER A 168 3.48 -14.21 -0.97
C SER A 168 2.67 -12.97 -0.57
N ILE A 169 3.15 -12.17 0.40
CA ILE A 169 2.50 -10.92 0.79
C ILE A 169 2.44 -9.96 -0.42
N VAL A 170 3.54 -9.81 -1.18
CA VAL A 170 3.56 -8.93 -2.36
C VAL A 170 2.56 -9.38 -3.42
N VAL A 171 2.52 -10.69 -3.74
CA VAL A 171 1.59 -11.23 -4.75
C VAL A 171 0.14 -11.17 -4.28
N MET A 172 -0.13 -11.44 -3.01
CA MET A 172 -1.50 -11.37 -2.47
C MET A 172 -1.99 -9.91 -2.36
N ALA A 173 -1.08 -8.98 -2.07
CA ALA A 173 -1.39 -7.56 -2.04
C ALA A 173 -1.53 -6.95 -3.44
N ASN A 174 -0.78 -7.45 -4.40
CA ASN A 174 -0.80 -7.03 -5.79
C ASN A 174 -0.70 -8.26 -6.70
N PRO A 175 -1.83 -8.86 -7.12
CA PRO A 175 -1.84 -10.11 -7.88
C PRO A 175 -1.02 -10.08 -9.17
N TYR A 176 -0.92 -8.93 -9.84
CA TYR A 176 -0.08 -8.80 -11.05
C TYR A 176 1.42 -8.93 -10.77
N ALA A 177 1.85 -8.81 -9.51
CA ALA A 177 3.23 -9.10 -9.13
C ALA A 177 3.62 -10.58 -9.38
N VAL A 178 2.65 -11.47 -9.59
CA VAL A 178 2.90 -12.86 -10.01
C VAL A 178 3.69 -12.92 -11.32
N PHE A 179 3.46 -12.00 -12.26
CA PHE A 179 4.23 -11.95 -13.50
C PHE A 179 5.71 -11.62 -13.26
N ALA A 180 5.98 -10.67 -12.35
CA ALA A 180 7.36 -10.36 -11.94
C ALA A 180 8.01 -11.55 -11.20
N TYR A 181 7.24 -12.26 -10.39
CA TYR A 181 7.69 -13.47 -9.70
C TYR A 181 8.06 -14.59 -10.68
N VAL A 182 7.21 -14.87 -11.67
CA VAL A 182 7.48 -15.85 -12.73
C VAL A 182 8.69 -15.43 -13.56
N LEU A 183 8.78 -14.15 -13.95
CA LEU A 183 9.94 -13.61 -14.67
C LEU A 183 11.24 -13.80 -13.86
N TYR A 184 11.20 -13.52 -12.55
CA TYR A 184 12.35 -13.78 -11.69
C TYR A 184 12.77 -15.26 -11.70
N GLY A 185 11.82 -16.20 -11.68
CA GLY A 185 12.09 -17.63 -11.81
C GLY A 185 12.76 -17.99 -13.15
N ILE A 186 12.26 -17.44 -14.26
CA ILE A 186 12.86 -17.60 -15.59
C ILE A 186 14.29 -17.05 -15.61
N VAL A 187 14.51 -15.84 -15.06
CA VAL A 187 15.85 -15.24 -14.96
C VAL A 187 16.79 -16.12 -14.14
N CYS A 188 16.35 -16.63 -12.99
CA CYS A 188 17.15 -17.56 -12.17
C CYS A 188 17.52 -18.83 -12.95
N ALA A 189 16.60 -19.42 -13.69
CA ALA A 189 16.86 -20.60 -14.49
C ALA A 189 17.87 -20.30 -15.62
N VAL A 190 17.61 -19.26 -16.43
CA VAL A 190 18.45 -18.88 -17.57
C VAL A 190 19.86 -18.46 -17.13
N VAL A 191 19.95 -17.59 -16.11
CA VAL A 191 21.25 -17.13 -15.59
C VAL A 191 22.04 -18.30 -15.00
N SER A 192 21.38 -19.19 -14.26
CA SER A 192 22.03 -20.41 -13.72
C SER A 192 22.60 -21.29 -14.84
N LEU A 193 21.84 -21.50 -15.92
CA LEU A 193 22.29 -22.30 -17.06
C LEU A 193 23.45 -21.64 -17.82
N ILE A 194 23.34 -20.34 -18.13
CA ILE A 194 24.36 -19.61 -18.89
C ILE A 194 25.67 -19.52 -18.10
N LEU A 195 25.61 -19.06 -16.84
CA LEU A 195 26.82 -18.85 -16.04
C LEU A 195 27.49 -20.19 -15.69
N LYS A 196 26.70 -21.27 -15.46
CA LYS A 196 27.25 -22.62 -15.31
C LYS A 196 28.01 -23.07 -16.57
N LYS A 197 27.44 -22.85 -17.77
CA LYS A 197 28.10 -23.17 -19.04
C LYS A 197 29.38 -22.35 -19.26
N LEU A 198 29.43 -21.13 -18.73
CA LEU A 198 30.60 -20.25 -18.82
C LEU A 198 31.58 -20.41 -17.67
N ASN A 199 31.38 -21.40 -16.76
CA ASN A 199 32.16 -21.60 -15.54
C ASN A 199 32.32 -20.32 -14.69
N LYS A 200 31.26 -19.48 -14.63
CA LYS A 200 31.23 -18.26 -13.81
C LYS A 200 30.39 -18.45 -12.56
N GLU A 201 30.78 -17.75 -11.50
CA GLU A 201 29.99 -17.72 -10.26
C GLU A 201 28.60 -17.12 -10.49
N ILE A 202 27.58 -17.80 -9.97
CA ILE A 202 26.19 -17.36 -10.03
C ILE A 202 25.90 -16.57 -8.75
N PRO A 203 25.46 -15.28 -8.84
CA PRO A 203 25.01 -14.55 -7.67
C PRO A 203 23.95 -15.35 -6.91
N VAL A 204 24.09 -15.48 -5.58
CA VAL A 204 23.23 -16.34 -4.76
C VAL A 204 21.74 -16.05 -4.96
N ALA A 205 21.38 -14.78 -5.05
CA ALA A 205 20.00 -14.36 -5.33
C ALA A 205 19.46 -14.86 -6.68
N LEU A 206 20.32 -15.11 -7.67
CA LEU A 206 19.95 -15.60 -9.01
C LEU A 206 20.15 -17.11 -9.17
N GLN A 207 20.53 -17.82 -8.11
CA GLN A 207 20.61 -19.28 -8.15
C GLN A 207 19.23 -19.90 -8.17
N PHE A 208 19.02 -20.91 -9.01
CA PHE A 208 17.77 -21.65 -9.07
C PHE A 208 17.36 -22.22 -7.70
N MET A 209 18.31 -22.65 -6.88
CA MET A 209 18.05 -23.16 -5.54
C MET A 209 17.46 -22.09 -4.59
N THR A 210 17.87 -20.82 -4.75
CA THR A 210 17.26 -19.68 -4.00
C THR A 210 15.80 -19.51 -4.39
N PHE A 211 15.52 -19.46 -5.70
CA PHE A 211 14.15 -19.40 -6.22
C PHE A 211 13.32 -20.60 -5.78
N PHE A 212 13.86 -21.81 -5.87
CA PHE A 212 13.18 -23.05 -5.46
C PHE A 212 12.73 -23.01 -3.99
N LYS A 213 13.64 -22.66 -3.06
CA LYS A 213 13.32 -22.59 -1.62
C LYS A 213 12.29 -21.49 -1.31
N MET A 214 12.42 -20.35 -1.97
CA MET A 214 11.44 -19.28 -1.90
C MET A 214 10.07 -19.74 -2.39
N SER A 215 10.01 -20.41 -3.54
CA SER A 215 8.78 -20.91 -4.16
C SER A 215 8.12 -22.01 -3.33
N LEU A 216 8.87 -22.88 -2.70
CA LEU A 216 8.30 -23.91 -1.85
C LEU A 216 7.62 -23.30 -0.61
N THR A 217 8.22 -22.25 -0.04
CA THR A 217 7.58 -21.51 1.07
C THR A 217 6.34 -20.74 0.58
N ALA A 218 6.44 -20.07 -0.58
CA ALA A 218 5.29 -19.37 -1.15
C ALA A 218 4.14 -20.33 -1.48
N ALA A 219 4.44 -21.52 -1.97
CA ALA A 219 3.44 -22.59 -2.17
C ALA A 219 2.79 -23.03 -0.86
N GLY A 220 3.57 -23.16 0.22
CA GLY A 220 3.03 -23.45 1.56
C GLY A 220 2.05 -22.35 2.04
N VAL A 221 2.40 -21.08 1.86
CA VAL A 221 1.50 -19.95 2.16
C VAL A 221 0.25 -20.00 1.27
N MET A 222 0.40 -20.32 -0.01
CA MET A 222 -0.74 -20.45 -0.92
C MET A 222 -1.67 -21.59 -0.51
N VAL A 223 -1.15 -22.72 -0.04
CA VAL A 223 -1.97 -23.81 0.51
C VAL A 223 -2.77 -23.34 1.71
N LEU A 224 -2.15 -22.60 2.66
CA LEU A 224 -2.85 -22.04 3.81
C LEU A 224 -3.93 -21.05 3.38
N PHE A 225 -3.65 -20.21 2.40
CA PHE A 225 -4.62 -19.27 1.81
C PHE A 225 -5.80 -20.02 1.16
N LEU A 226 -5.55 -21.08 0.40
CA LEU A 226 -6.62 -21.87 -0.21
C LEU A 226 -7.45 -22.59 0.85
N LEU A 227 -6.83 -23.15 1.88
CA LEU A 227 -7.56 -23.75 3.01
C LEU A 227 -8.47 -22.72 3.70
N PHE A 228 -7.95 -21.51 3.93
CA PHE A 228 -8.74 -20.42 4.51
C PHE A 228 -9.89 -20.01 3.57
N THR A 229 -9.63 -19.87 2.27
CA THR A 229 -10.66 -19.49 1.29
C THR A 229 -11.75 -20.57 1.21
N PHE A 230 -11.38 -21.86 1.15
CA PHE A 230 -12.32 -22.96 1.07
C PHE A 230 -13.05 -23.26 2.39
N TRP A 231 -12.64 -22.65 3.49
CA TRP A 231 -13.41 -22.69 4.74
C TRP A 231 -14.75 -21.96 4.61
N HIS A 232 -14.80 -20.87 3.83
CA HIS A 232 -15.99 -20.02 3.67
C HIS A 232 -16.62 -20.08 2.27
N ALA A 233 -15.93 -20.63 1.27
CA ALA A 233 -16.40 -20.65 -0.10
C ALA A 233 -16.11 -21.97 -0.80
N THR A 234 -17.07 -22.46 -1.59
CA THR A 234 -16.83 -23.61 -2.48
C THR A 234 -16.16 -23.18 -3.78
N LEU A 235 -15.45 -24.08 -4.44
CA LEU A 235 -14.85 -23.81 -5.74
C LEU A 235 -15.91 -23.36 -6.76
N GLU A 236 -17.10 -23.95 -6.73
CA GLU A 236 -18.22 -23.59 -7.61
C GLU A 236 -18.63 -22.13 -7.41
N ARG A 237 -18.79 -21.67 -6.17
CA ARG A 237 -19.10 -20.26 -5.84
C ARG A 237 -18.01 -19.33 -6.35
N ILE A 238 -16.75 -19.67 -6.14
CA ILE A 238 -15.62 -18.87 -6.62
C ILE A 238 -15.65 -18.75 -8.15
N VAL A 239 -15.78 -19.86 -8.86
CA VAL A 239 -15.82 -19.87 -10.35
C VAL A 239 -17.00 -19.06 -10.88
N LYS A 240 -18.17 -19.15 -10.23
CA LYS A 240 -19.38 -18.40 -10.60
C LYS A 240 -19.19 -16.88 -10.45
N ASN A 241 -18.45 -16.43 -9.44
CA ASN A 241 -18.23 -15.02 -9.12
C ASN A 241 -16.99 -14.41 -9.79
N LEU A 242 -15.99 -15.22 -10.13
CA LEU A 242 -14.70 -14.77 -10.66
C LEU A 242 -14.81 -13.80 -11.87
N PRO A 243 -15.71 -13.99 -12.86
CA PRO A 243 -15.86 -13.06 -13.98
C PRO A 243 -16.22 -11.63 -13.56
N TYR A 244 -16.96 -11.47 -12.47
CA TYR A 244 -17.39 -10.16 -11.95
C TYR A 244 -16.29 -9.50 -11.13
N ILE A 245 -15.44 -10.28 -10.48
CA ILE A 245 -14.26 -9.79 -9.74
C ILE A 245 -13.18 -9.32 -10.72
N VAL A 246 -12.89 -10.12 -11.75
CA VAL A 246 -11.87 -9.77 -12.77
C VAL A 246 -12.36 -8.66 -13.70
N GLY A 247 -13.65 -8.60 -13.95
CA GLY A 247 -14.31 -7.59 -14.79
C GLY A 247 -14.74 -6.33 -14.05
N ASP A 248 -14.11 -6.01 -12.93
CA ASP A 248 -14.41 -4.81 -12.17
C ASP A 248 -14.34 -3.54 -13.02
N GLN A 249 -15.49 -2.88 -13.21
CA GLN A 249 -15.63 -1.73 -14.13
C GLN A 249 -14.90 -0.49 -13.61
N GLU A 250 -14.74 -0.35 -12.32
CA GLU A 250 -14.03 0.78 -11.69
C GLU A 250 -12.54 0.76 -12.08
N HIS A 251 -11.94 -0.42 -12.26
CA HIS A 251 -10.51 -0.58 -12.51
C HIS A 251 -10.17 -1.03 -13.95
N VAL A 252 -11.17 -1.13 -14.85
CA VAL A 252 -10.98 -1.56 -16.25
C VAL A 252 -10.62 -0.38 -17.15
N GLN A 253 -9.38 0.07 -17.11
CA GLN A 253 -8.81 0.89 -18.18
C GLN A 253 -8.05 0.02 -19.18
N ARG A 254 -8.10 0.42 -20.47
CA ARG A 254 -7.33 -0.25 -21.53
C ARG A 254 -5.82 -0.12 -21.26
N TRP A 255 -5.06 -1.16 -21.54
CA TRP A 255 -3.61 -1.22 -21.32
C TRP A 255 -2.84 -0.06 -21.96
N ASN A 256 -3.21 0.35 -23.17
CA ASN A 256 -2.61 1.49 -23.86
C ASN A 256 -2.83 2.79 -23.10
N VAL A 257 -3.98 2.98 -22.45
CA VAL A 257 -4.27 4.15 -21.61
C VAL A 257 -3.39 4.13 -20.37
N LYS A 258 -3.32 3.00 -19.65
CA LYS A 258 -2.46 2.86 -18.46
C LYS A 258 -0.98 3.10 -18.76
N ILE A 259 -0.48 2.58 -19.88
CA ILE A 259 0.90 2.83 -20.33
C ILE A 259 1.11 4.31 -20.67
N SER A 260 0.17 4.91 -21.42
CA SER A 260 0.21 6.33 -21.75
C SER A 260 0.21 7.21 -20.49
N ASP A 261 -0.64 6.89 -19.52
CA ASP A 261 -0.73 7.61 -18.26
C ASP A 261 0.56 7.51 -17.43
N TYR A 262 1.22 6.35 -17.43
CA TYR A 262 2.52 6.19 -16.79
C TYR A 262 3.58 7.17 -17.35
N PHE A 263 3.69 7.24 -18.69
CA PHE A 263 4.64 8.17 -19.33
C PHE A 263 4.20 9.63 -19.21
N ARG A 264 2.88 9.91 -19.30
CA ARG A 264 2.32 11.24 -19.09
C ARG A 264 2.66 11.78 -17.71
N TYR A 265 2.55 10.94 -16.67
CA TYR A 265 2.89 11.28 -15.30
C TYR A 265 4.33 11.81 -15.16
N PHE A 266 5.32 11.10 -15.72
CA PHE A 266 6.70 11.56 -15.68
C PHE A 266 6.92 12.84 -16.49
N ARG A 267 6.27 12.97 -17.63
CA ARG A 267 6.37 14.18 -18.45
C ARG A 267 5.82 15.40 -17.74
N GLU A 268 4.68 15.28 -17.09
CA GLU A 268 3.96 16.42 -16.50
C GLU A 268 4.54 16.82 -15.14
N HIS A 269 4.96 15.87 -14.33
CA HIS A 269 5.38 16.14 -12.96
C HIS A 269 6.89 16.09 -12.73
N TYR A 270 7.64 15.30 -13.50
CA TYR A 270 9.05 15.01 -13.17
C TYR A 270 10.01 15.04 -14.35
N LEU A 271 9.68 15.70 -15.45
CA LEU A 271 10.46 15.62 -16.69
C LEU A 271 11.97 15.84 -16.46
N GLY A 272 12.35 16.93 -15.80
CA GLY A 272 13.74 17.23 -15.49
C GLY A 272 14.36 16.27 -14.47
N ALA A 273 13.63 15.91 -13.43
CA ALA A 273 14.09 14.98 -12.39
C ALA A 273 14.31 13.55 -12.92
N VAL A 274 13.72 13.20 -14.06
CA VAL A 274 13.87 11.88 -14.71
C VAL A 274 14.90 11.95 -15.84
N ILE A 275 14.70 12.86 -16.80
CA ILE A 275 15.52 12.91 -18.02
C ILE A 275 16.97 13.31 -17.71
N VAL A 276 17.18 14.30 -16.82
CA VAL A 276 18.54 14.77 -16.54
C VAL A 276 19.39 13.70 -15.87
N PRO A 277 18.98 13.05 -14.75
CA PRO A 277 19.77 11.97 -14.16
C PRO A 277 20.00 10.79 -15.11
N ILE A 278 19.01 10.42 -15.93
CA ILE A 278 19.17 9.36 -16.93
C ILE A 278 20.21 9.78 -17.98
N SER A 279 20.09 10.97 -18.56
CA SER A 279 21.02 11.47 -19.58
C SER A 279 22.44 11.63 -19.03
N VAL A 280 22.57 12.19 -17.82
CA VAL A 280 23.85 12.31 -17.11
C VAL A 280 24.47 10.91 -16.89
N SER A 281 23.65 9.94 -16.47
CA SER A 281 24.14 8.57 -16.27
C SER A 281 24.57 7.91 -17.57
N MET A 282 23.84 8.14 -18.66
CA MET A 282 24.22 7.65 -20.00
C MET A 282 25.54 8.24 -20.46
N VAL A 283 25.70 9.57 -20.35
CA VAL A 283 26.98 10.24 -20.70
C VAL A 283 28.12 9.69 -19.85
N ALA A 284 27.89 9.54 -18.53
CA ALA A 284 28.90 8.98 -17.63
C ALA A 284 29.29 7.53 -17.98
N LEU A 285 28.39 6.72 -18.55
CA LEU A 285 28.73 5.35 -18.98
C LEU A 285 29.80 5.33 -20.10
N PHE A 286 29.81 6.31 -20.96
CA PHE A 286 30.80 6.45 -22.04
C PHE A 286 32.07 7.19 -21.60
N ASP A 287 32.06 7.84 -20.45
CA ASP A 287 33.23 8.52 -19.91
C ASP A 287 34.17 7.52 -19.22
N LYS A 288 35.38 7.36 -19.76
CA LYS A 288 36.44 6.51 -19.19
C LYS A 288 36.89 7.01 -17.79
N LYS A 289 36.74 8.31 -17.52
CA LYS A 289 37.09 8.96 -16.25
C LYS A 289 35.86 9.22 -15.35
N ARG A 290 34.75 8.53 -15.57
CA ARG A 290 33.48 8.74 -14.85
C ARG A 290 33.60 8.76 -13.33
N THR A 291 34.54 8.02 -12.76
CA THR A 291 34.75 8.00 -11.30
C THR A 291 35.50 9.24 -10.82
N GLU A 292 36.35 9.85 -11.66
CA GLU A 292 37.03 11.11 -11.37
C GLU A 292 36.04 12.27 -11.52
N HIS A 293 35.23 12.25 -12.57
CA HIS A 293 34.17 13.23 -12.83
C HIS A 293 32.88 13.00 -12.06
N GLY A 294 32.86 12.00 -11.19
CA GLY A 294 31.64 11.55 -10.46
C GLY A 294 30.95 12.66 -9.67
N VAL A 295 31.72 13.59 -9.10
CA VAL A 295 31.18 14.77 -8.39
C VAL A 295 30.37 15.65 -9.31
N ILE A 296 30.85 15.87 -10.55
CA ILE A 296 30.16 16.72 -11.56
C ILE A 296 28.84 16.05 -11.95
N TYR A 297 28.87 14.77 -12.28
CA TYR A 297 27.66 14.01 -12.66
C TYR A 297 26.62 13.96 -11.53
N MET A 298 27.05 13.73 -10.29
CA MET A 298 26.14 13.78 -9.15
C MET A 298 25.59 15.18 -8.88
N ALA A 299 26.41 16.23 -9.01
CA ALA A 299 25.94 17.61 -8.86
C ALA A 299 24.86 17.97 -9.90
N LEU A 300 25.07 17.62 -11.18
CA LEU A 300 24.07 17.83 -12.24
C LEU A 300 22.74 17.08 -11.92
N SER A 301 22.82 15.85 -11.44
CA SER A 301 21.64 15.08 -11.06
C SER A 301 20.94 15.68 -9.84
N VAL A 302 21.68 16.15 -8.82
CA VAL A 302 21.11 16.80 -7.63
C VAL A 302 20.43 18.12 -8.01
N ILE A 303 21.07 18.95 -8.88
CA ILE A 303 20.49 20.21 -9.35
C ILE A 303 19.18 19.96 -10.10
N ALA A 304 19.05 18.87 -10.84
CA ALA A 304 17.82 18.53 -11.52
C ALA A 304 16.72 18.02 -10.56
N VAL A 305 17.09 17.23 -9.55
CA VAL A 305 16.16 16.57 -8.63
C VAL A 305 15.66 17.51 -7.54
N LEU A 306 16.52 18.37 -7.00
CA LEU A 306 16.23 19.22 -5.83
C LEU A 306 15.03 20.17 -6.02
N PRO A 307 14.85 20.87 -7.17
CA PRO A 307 13.69 21.75 -7.38
C PRO A 307 12.35 20.99 -7.31
N TYR A 308 12.30 19.78 -7.84
CA TYR A 308 11.09 18.95 -7.79
C TYR A 308 10.76 18.48 -6.39
N MET A 309 11.78 18.12 -5.60
CA MET A 309 11.59 17.76 -4.19
C MET A 309 11.02 18.94 -3.39
N ILE A 310 11.61 20.13 -3.57
CA ILE A 310 11.18 21.35 -2.88
C ILE A 310 9.76 21.74 -3.32
N TYR A 311 9.50 21.72 -4.62
CA TYR A 311 8.17 22.06 -5.15
C TYR A 311 7.10 21.15 -4.57
N HIS A 312 7.25 19.83 -4.67
CA HIS A 312 6.26 18.89 -4.18
C HIS A 312 6.18 18.81 -2.64
N GLY A 313 7.25 19.16 -1.93
CA GLY A 313 7.26 19.16 -0.47
C GLY A 313 6.67 20.41 0.17
N LEU A 314 6.77 21.57 -0.50
CA LEU A 314 6.42 22.86 0.10
C LEU A 314 5.34 23.65 -0.67
N ILE A 315 5.16 23.39 -1.97
CA ILE A 315 4.34 24.24 -2.85
C ILE A 315 3.15 23.47 -3.41
N SER A 316 3.31 22.19 -3.76
CA SER A 316 2.26 21.39 -4.38
C SER A 316 1.17 21.01 -3.39
N ASP A 317 -0.10 21.24 -3.75
CA ASP A 317 -1.27 20.84 -2.96
C ASP A 317 -1.71 19.39 -3.24
N TYR A 318 -1.06 18.70 -4.20
CA TYR A 318 -1.51 17.41 -4.70
C TYR A 318 -0.70 16.26 -4.15
N VAL A 319 -1.19 15.61 -3.08
CA VAL A 319 -0.61 14.41 -2.43
C VAL A 319 0.93 14.48 -2.29
N PRO A 320 1.46 15.52 -1.64
CA PRO A 320 2.89 15.83 -1.68
C PRO A 320 3.76 14.70 -1.11
N ILE A 321 3.23 13.92 -0.16
CA ILE A 321 3.97 12.80 0.45
C ILE A 321 4.37 11.73 -0.57
N ASN A 322 3.52 11.46 -1.56
CA ASN A 322 3.83 10.52 -2.61
C ASN A 322 4.84 11.12 -3.61
N LEU A 323 4.66 12.39 -3.93
CA LEU A 323 5.37 13.04 -5.01
C LEU A 323 6.83 13.35 -4.63
N VAL A 324 7.08 13.63 -3.35
CA VAL A 324 8.42 13.92 -2.83
C VAL A 324 9.36 12.70 -2.86
N THR A 325 8.82 11.50 -2.94
CA THR A 325 9.63 10.27 -2.98
C THR A 325 10.23 9.96 -4.35
N VAL A 326 9.57 10.41 -5.43
CA VAL A 326 9.95 10.06 -6.82
C VAL A 326 11.27 10.65 -7.27
N PRO A 327 11.56 11.95 -7.07
CA PRO A 327 12.78 12.56 -7.58
C PRO A 327 14.06 11.90 -7.06
N ILE A 328 14.10 11.56 -5.77
CA ILE A 328 15.28 10.96 -5.15
C ILE A 328 15.63 9.59 -5.76
N CYS A 329 14.63 8.87 -6.33
CA CYS A 329 14.84 7.55 -6.91
C CYS A 329 15.88 7.55 -8.04
N PHE A 330 15.99 8.64 -8.79
CA PHE A 330 16.88 8.72 -9.94
C PHE A 330 18.34 9.03 -9.57
N LEU A 331 18.61 9.55 -8.38
CA LEU A 331 19.99 9.75 -7.90
C LEU A 331 20.76 8.44 -7.76
N GLY A 332 20.07 7.35 -7.41
CA GLY A 332 20.68 6.02 -7.27
C GLY A 332 21.28 5.51 -8.57
N LEU A 333 20.69 5.82 -9.73
CA LEU A 333 21.21 5.46 -11.04
C LEU A 333 22.57 6.14 -11.29
N THR A 334 22.62 7.46 -11.13
CA THR A 334 23.87 8.23 -11.30
C THR A 334 24.93 7.76 -10.31
N ALA A 335 24.56 7.61 -9.02
CA ALA A 335 25.48 7.14 -7.98
C ALA A 335 26.12 5.79 -8.34
N TYR A 336 25.32 4.83 -8.83
CA TYR A 336 25.83 3.53 -9.26
C TYR A 336 26.81 3.63 -10.43
N VAL A 337 26.48 4.46 -11.44
CA VAL A 337 27.32 4.59 -12.66
C VAL A 337 28.68 5.20 -12.34
N VAL A 338 28.73 6.20 -11.43
CA VAL A 338 29.96 6.92 -11.09
C VAL A 338 30.73 6.35 -9.90
N SER A 339 30.20 5.34 -9.22
CA SER A 339 30.86 4.71 -8.08
C SER A 339 32.12 3.92 -8.49
N LYS A 340 33.17 4.02 -7.67
CA LYS A 340 34.38 3.20 -7.77
C LYS A 340 34.08 1.77 -7.36
N ASN A 341 33.37 1.60 -6.23
CA ASN A 341 32.99 0.31 -5.68
C ASN A 341 31.53 0.00 -6.02
N ARG A 342 31.27 -0.36 -7.27
CA ARG A 342 29.92 -0.64 -7.74
C ARG A 342 29.25 -1.72 -6.90
N LEU A 343 28.19 -1.33 -6.18
CA LEU A 343 27.34 -2.27 -5.44
C LEU A 343 26.36 -2.96 -6.40
N SER A 344 26.91 -3.77 -7.32
CA SER A 344 26.13 -4.41 -8.40
C SER A 344 24.98 -5.25 -7.89
N LYS A 345 25.14 -5.95 -6.75
CA LYS A 345 24.03 -6.71 -6.14
C LYS A 345 22.88 -5.78 -5.72
N VAL A 346 23.18 -4.64 -5.09
CA VAL A 346 22.18 -3.66 -4.71
C VAL A 346 21.50 -3.08 -5.94
N PHE A 347 22.25 -2.75 -6.97
CA PHE A 347 21.71 -2.16 -8.18
C PHE A 347 20.82 -3.13 -8.95
N TYR A 348 21.29 -4.35 -9.28
CA TYR A 348 20.55 -5.29 -10.11
C TYR A 348 19.45 -6.06 -9.38
N ILE A 349 19.57 -6.28 -8.06
CA ILE A 349 18.64 -7.12 -7.31
C ILE A 349 17.67 -6.29 -6.46
N TRP A 350 18.05 -5.07 -6.06
CA TRP A 350 17.15 -4.20 -5.29
C TRP A 350 16.69 -3.01 -6.11
N TYR A 351 17.60 -2.17 -6.58
CA TYR A 351 17.25 -0.91 -7.22
C TYR A 351 16.45 -1.09 -8.51
N LEU A 352 16.93 -1.88 -9.48
CA LEU A 352 16.24 -2.06 -10.76
C LEU A 352 14.84 -2.68 -10.60
N PRO A 353 14.64 -3.81 -9.88
CA PRO A 353 13.30 -4.34 -9.66
C PRO A 353 12.38 -3.33 -8.96
N ALA A 354 12.92 -2.56 -8.00
CA ALA A 354 12.17 -1.53 -7.31
C ALA A 354 11.76 -0.37 -8.22
N MET A 355 12.57 0.00 -9.22
CA MET A 355 12.23 1.02 -10.23
C MET A 355 11.14 0.55 -11.21
N PHE A 356 10.99 -0.76 -11.42
CA PHE A 356 9.92 -1.33 -12.25
C PHE A 356 8.62 -1.59 -11.48
N TYR A 357 8.67 -1.69 -10.16
CA TYR A 357 7.51 -1.98 -9.34
C TYR A 357 6.37 -0.96 -9.47
N PRO A 358 6.63 0.37 -9.56
CA PRO A 358 5.57 1.35 -9.81
C PRO A 358 4.74 1.09 -11.06
N PHE A 359 5.34 0.49 -12.11
CA PHE A 359 4.63 0.08 -13.30
C PHE A 359 3.59 -1.03 -13.00
N ILE A 360 3.97 -1.99 -12.16
CA ILE A 360 3.04 -3.05 -11.72
C ILE A 360 1.89 -2.45 -10.90
N VAL A 361 2.18 -1.51 -10.00
CA VAL A 361 1.15 -0.79 -9.23
C VAL A 361 0.20 -0.04 -10.15
N GLN A 362 0.71 0.65 -11.19
CA GLN A 362 -0.10 1.37 -12.15
C GLN A 362 -1.05 0.45 -12.95
N ILE A 363 -0.61 -0.77 -13.26
CA ILE A 363 -1.45 -1.72 -13.99
C ILE A 363 -2.66 -2.14 -13.15
N THR A 364 -2.50 -2.25 -11.83
CA THR A 364 -3.55 -2.68 -10.90
C THR A 364 -4.47 -1.55 -10.43
N SER A 365 -4.17 -0.30 -10.76
CA SER A 365 -4.90 0.87 -10.28
C SER A 365 -5.42 1.74 -11.42
N ASN A 366 -6.51 2.46 -11.15
CA ASN A 366 -7.04 3.51 -12.03
C ASN A 366 -6.85 4.91 -11.45
N THR A 367 -6.22 5.06 -10.29
CA THR A 367 -5.98 6.38 -9.67
C THR A 367 -4.95 7.21 -10.45
N GLY A 368 -4.57 6.75 -11.64
CA GLY A 368 -3.69 7.47 -12.54
C GLY A 368 -2.30 7.73 -11.95
N PRO A 369 -1.79 8.95 -12.07
CA PRO A 369 -0.43 9.29 -11.66
C PRO A 369 -0.10 9.03 -10.19
N LEU A 370 -1.08 9.08 -9.29
CA LEU A 370 -0.89 8.87 -7.85
C LEU A 370 -0.46 7.45 -7.51
N ALA A 371 -1.05 6.45 -8.17
CA ALA A 371 -0.70 5.06 -7.96
C ALA A 371 0.77 4.78 -8.30
N VAL A 372 1.29 5.42 -9.35
CA VAL A 372 2.70 5.29 -9.76
C VAL A 372 3.63 5.70 -8.61
N SER A 373 3.37 6.85 -7.99
CA SER A 373 4.23 7.37 -6.92
C SER A 373 4.21 6.48 -5.66
N ALA A 374 3.08 5.81 -5.38
CA ALA A 374 2.97 4.91 -4.23
C ALA A 374 3.94 3.72 -4.31
N GLY A 375 4.28 3.25 -5.52
CA GLY A 375 5.23 2.15 -5.73
C GLY A 375 6.72 2.53 -5.58
N PHE A 376 7.07 3.83 -5.57
CA PHE A 376 8.47 4.26 -5.54
C PHE A 376 9.16 4.19 -4.17
N VAL A 377 8.46 3.81 -3.12
CA VAL A 377 9.02 3.65 -1.76
C VAL A 377 10.24 2.73 -1.75
N THR A 378 10.12 1.59 -2.41
CA THR A 378 11.20 0.58 -2.50
C THR A 378 12.41 1.08 -3.28
N ALA A 379 12.17 1.79 -4.38
CA ALA A 379 13.21 2.38 -5.23
C ALA A 379 13.93 3.53 -4.53
N GLY A 380 13.20 4.38 -3.80
CA GLY A 380 13.78 5.46 -3.03
C GLY A 380 14.72 4.97 -1.94
N ALA A 381 14.35 3.93 -1.20
CA ALA A 381 15.22 3.32 -0.19
C ALA A 381 16.53 2.76 -0.81
N ALA A 382 16.44 2.09 -1.96
CA ALA A 382 17.61 1.60 -2.69
C ALA A 382 18.47 2.73 -3.24
N SER A 383 17.84 3.80 -3.78
CA SER A 383 18.52 4.97 -4.31
C SER A 383 19.31 5.69 -3.22
N VAL A 384 18.68 5.95 -2.07
CA VAL A 384 19.35 6.55 -0.91
C VAL A 384 20.52 5.69 -0.45
N PHE A 385 20.37 4.36 -0.45
CA PHE A 385 21.46 3.44 -0.13
C PHE A 385 22.65 3.60 -1.10
N LEU A 386 22.39 3.61 -2.41
CA LEU A 386 23.43 3.77 -3.45
C LEU A 386 24.08 5.15 -3.38
N ALA A 387 23.30 6.23 -3.25
CA ALA A 387 23.80 7.58 -3.19
C ALA A 387 24.64 7.83 -1.92
N ALA A 388 24.18 7.35 -0.77
CA ALA A 388 24.94 7.44 0.48
C ALA A 388 26.23 6.59 0.43
N SER A 389 26.20 5.42 -0.22
CA SER A 389 27.39 4.59 -0.43
C SER A 389 28.42 5.30 -1.30
N TRP A 390 27.98 5.90 -2.41
CA TRP A 390 28.85 6.72 -3.25
C TRP A 390 29.45 7.91 -2.50
N ALA A 391 28.65 8.61 -1.68
CA ALA A 391 29.16 9.72 -0.87
C ALA A 391 30.28 9.29 0.09
N MET A 392 30.18 8.10 0.65
CA MET A 392 31.22 7.57 1.55
C MET A 392 32.54 7.24 0.85
N GLU A 393 32.51 7.00 -0.47
CA GLU A 393 33.72 6.77 -1.28
C GLU A 393 34.51 8.06 -1.55
N GLN A 394 33.88 9.24 -1.41
CA GLN A 394 34.53 10.50 -1.73
C GLN A 394 35.54 10.90 -0.65
N GLU A 395 36.68 11.45 -1.05
CA GLU A 395 37.68 11.99 -0.11
C GLU A 395 37.30 13.40 0.38
N GLY A 396 36.65 14.19 -0.48
CA GLY A 396 36.24 15.56 -0.19
C GLY A 396 35.12 15.66 0.86
N LYS A 397 35.39 16.28 2.00
CA LYS A 397 34.40 16.52 3.07
C LYS A 397 33.18 17.30 2.56
N LEU A 398 33.38 18.29 1.70
CA LEU A 398 32.32 19.14 1.14
C LEU A 398 31.30 18.32 0.35
N VAL A 399 31.76 17.44 -0.54
CA VAL A 399 30.90 16.58 -1.37
C VAL A 399 30.08 15.63 -0.51
N LYS A 400 30.71 14.99 0.47
CA LYS A 400 30.00 14.17 1.46
C LYS A 400 28.90 14.95 2.15
N SER A 401 29.23 16.16 2.63
CA SER A 401 28.29 16.99 3.38
C SER A 401 27.12 17.44 2.54
N ILE A 402 27.34 17.85 1.28
CA ILE A 402 26.27 18.28 0.36
C ILE A 402 25.30 17.12 0.10
N LEU A 403 25.78 15.94 -0.28
CA LEU A 403 24.88 14.82 -0.60
C LEU A 403 24.15 14.29 0.63
N HIS A 404 24.83 14.18 1.79
CA HIS A 404 24.15 13.86 3.04
C HIS A 404 23.11 14.92 3.40
N GLY A 405 23.40 16.21 3.16
CA GLY A 405 22.45 17.31 3.33
C GLY A 405 21.19 17.15 2.48
N VAL A 406 21.34 16.76 1.20
CA VAL A 406 20.20 16.49 0.30
C VAL A 406 19.35 15.32 0.81
N ILE A 407 19.99 14.22 1.24
CA ILE A 407 19.27 13.06 1.78
C ILE A 407 18.57 13.43 3.11
N ILE A 408 19.23 14.19 3.99
CA ILE A 408 18.65 14.65 5.26
C ILE A 408 17.47 15.60 4.98
N LEU A 409 17.60 16.51 4.02
CA LEU A 409 16.50 17.37 3.59
C LEU A 409 15.31 16.55 3.12
N GLN A 410 15.55 15.52 2.29
CA GLN A 410 14.51 14.58 1.86
C GLN A 410 13.80 13.93 3.05
N LEU A 411 14.56 13.39 4.00
CA LEU A 411 13.99 12.75 5.20
C LEU A 411 13.23 13.75 6.08
N ALA A 412 13.74 14.97 6.22
CA ALA A 412 13.07 16.03 6.96
C ALA A 412 11.74 16.45 6.31
N MET A 413 11.70 16.58 4.98
CA MET A 413 10.49 16.87 4.22
C MET A 413 9.47 15.74 4.36
N MET A 414 9.91 14.49 4.27
CA MET A 414 9.03 13.33 4.46
C MET A 414 8.47 13.30 5.89
N LEU A 415 9.29 13.56 6.90
CA LEU A 415 8.84 13.64 8.29
C LEU A 415 7.84 14.79 8.49
N PHE A 416 8.13 15.97 7.92
CA PHE A 416 7.23 17.12 7.94
C PHE A 416 5.88 16.77 7.33
N LEU A 417 5.86 16.17 6.14
CA LEU A 417 4.62 15.77 5.46
C LEU A 417 3.90 14.63 6.20
N ARG A 418 4.63 13.71 6.84
CA ARG A 418 4.03 12.67 7.69
C ARG A 418 3.26 13.27 8.87
N ILE A 419 3.72 14.40 9.38
CA ILE A 419 3.07 15.10 10.49
C ILE A 419 1.91 15.96 10.00
N THR A 420 2.13 16.77 8.95
CA THR A 420 1.23 17.87 8.59
C THR A 420 0.19 17.52 7.54
N TYR A 421 0.55 16.66 6.58
CA TYR A 421 -0.35 16.28 5.50
C TYR A 421 -1.31 15.18 5.95
N VAL A 422 -2.59 15.36 5.64
CA VAL A 422 -3.65 14.40 5.95
C VAL A 422 -4.38 14.04 4.66
N TRP A 423 -4.51 12.73 4.40
CA TRP A 423 -5.24 12.23 3.25
C TRP A 423 -6.73 12.22 3.53
N ALA A 424 -7.52 12.77 2.60
CA ALA A 424 -8.98 12.77 2.63
C ALA A 424 -9.58 13.32 3.94
N ASP A 425 -8.89 14.30 4.56
CA ASP A 425 -9.39 15.06 5.72
C ASP A 425 -8.74 16.45 5.68
N ALA A 426 -9.10 17.33 6.60
CA ALA A 426 -8.57 18.68 6.69
C ALA A 426 -7.09 18.71 7.14
N PRO A 427 -6.39 19.85 7.01
CA PRO A 427 -5.07 20.03 7.58
C PRO A 427 -5.03 19.71 9.08
N MET A 428 -3.90 19.15 9.54
CA MET A 428 -3.72 18.70 10.93
C MET A 428 -4.18 19.73 11.99
N SER A 429 -4.03 21.03 11.73
CA SER A 429 -4.41 22.10 12.65
C SER A 429 -5.93 22.23 12.87
N GLU A 430 -6.74 21.68 11.98
CA GLU A 430 -8.21 21.74 12.03
C GLU A 430 -8.83 20.49 12.65
N LEU A 431 -8.04 19.43 12.87
CA LEU A 431 -8.49 18.15 13.43
C LEU A 431 -8.59 18.25 14.96
N THR A 432 -9.63 18.91 15.46
CA THR A 432 -9.79 19.22 16.89
C THR A 432 -10.95 18.48 17.55
N ALA A 433 -11.90 17.96 16.78
CA ALA A 433 -13.03 17.21 17.30
C ALA A 433 -12.70 15.72 17.43
N LYS A 434 -12.99 15.16 18.60
CA LYS A 434 -12.77 13.74 18.86
C LYS A 434 -14.00 12.93 18.50
N VAL A 435 -13.79 11.82 17.80
CA VAL A 435 -14.85 10.86 17.47
C VAL A 435 -15.13 10.00 18.69
N GLU A 436 -16.38 9.91 19.14
CA GLU A 436 -16.74 9.26 20.40
C GLU A 436 -17.29 7.83 20.24
N ARG A 437 -17.75 7.44 19.05
CA ARG A 437 -18.30 6.10 18.78
C ARG A 437 -17.92 5.57 17.40
N GLY A 438 -18.21 4.30 17.13
CA GLY A 438 -17.96 3.64 15.88
C GLY A 438 -16.49 3.30 15.63
N ALA A 439 -16.16 2.83 14.43
CA ALA A 439 -14.82 2.36 14.09
C ALA A 439 -13.74 3.45 14.17
N GLY A 440 -14.14 4.73 14.04
CA GLY A 440 -13.28 5.90 14.21
C GLY A 440 -13.10 6.38 15.65
N LYS A 441 -13.71 5.75 16.64
CA LYS A 441 -13.65 6.17 18.05
C LYS A 441 -12.23 6.41 18.51
N GLY A 442 -12.02 7.58 19.15
CA GLY A 442 -10.72 8.00 19.66
C GLY A 442 -9.85 8.74 18.66
N LEU A 443 -10.27 8.88 17.40
CA LEU A 443 -9.61 9.70 16.39
C LEU A 443 -10.05 11.17 16.50
N TYR A 444 -9.21 12.06 15.97
CA TYR A 444 -9.50 13.49 15.84
C TYR A 444 -9.72 13.83 14.36
N THR A 445 -10.81 14.54 14.08
CA THR A 445 -11.17 15.09 12.77
C THR A 445 -11.70 16.53 12.92
N THR A 446 -12.28 17.12 11.89
CA THR A 446 -12.94 18.42 12.00
C THR A 446 -14.27 18.29 12.76
N ALA A 447 -14.75 19.38 13.34
CA ALA A 447 -16.06 19.40 14.01
C ALA A 447 -17.19 19.03 13.04
N VAL A 448 -17.14 19.54 11.81
CA VAL A 448 -18.13 19.25 10.76
C VAL A 448 -18.14 17.78 10.39
N ALA A 449 -16.97 17.15 10.19
CA ALA A 449 -16.91 15.73 9.86
C ALA A 449 -17.35 14.84 11.04
N ALA A 450 -17.01 15.22 12.27
CA ALA A 450 -17.47 14.49 13.46
C ALA A 450 -18.99 14.52 13.59
N GLU A 451 -19.60 15.71 13.43
CA GLU A 451 -21.07 15.89 13.48
C GLU A 451 -21.77 15.12 12.36
N TYR A 452 -21.26 15.19 11.14
CA TYR A 452 -21.77 14.46 9.98
C TYR A 452 -21.88 12.94 10.23
N TYR A 453 -20.83 12.34 10.80
CA TYR A 453 -20.85 10.90 11.11
C TYR A 453 -21.73 10.56 12.31
N GLU A 454 -21.80 11.43 13.31
CA GLU A 454 -22.71 11.22 14.44
C GLU A 454 -24.17 11.20 13.97
N GLU A 455 -24.57 12.10 13.07
CA GLU A 455 -25.91 12.12 12.48
C GLU A 455 -26.22 10.86 11.66
N MET A 456 -25.27 10.37 10.86
CA MET A 456 -25.46 9.10 10.12
C MET A 456 -25.53 7.89 11.06
N TYR A 457 -24.79 7.91 12.17
CA TYR A 457 -24.87 6.85 13.17
C TYR A 457 -26.23 6.86 13.87
N ASP A 458 -26.79 8.04 14.14
CA ASP A 458 -28.15 8.18 14.69
C ASP A 458 -29.21 7.65 13.70
N ASP A 459 -29.03 7.86 12.41
CA ASP A 459 -29.88 7.27 11.37
C ASP A 459 -29.83 5.72 11.41
N ILE A 460 -28.62 5.14 11.49
CA ILE A 460 -28.42 3.69 11.57
C ILE A 460 -29.06 3.13 12.85
N ASP A 461 -28.90 3.80 13.99
CA ASP A 461 -29.49 3.38 15.28
C ASP A 461 -31.04 3.44 15.23
N ALA A 462 -31.59 4.45 14.52
CA ALA A 462 -33.05 4.59 14.35
C ALA A 462 -33.69 3.46 13.53
N LEU A 463 -32.90 2.69 12.77
CA LEU A 463 -33.36 1.54 11.98
C LEU A 463 -33.61 0.29 12.87
N LYS A 464 -33.06 0.23 14.08
CA LYS A 464 -33.25 -0.86 15.06
C LYS A 464 -33.01 -2.25 14.46
N MET A 465 -31.94 -2.40 13.70
CA MET A 465 -31.56 -3.66 13.03
C MET A 465 -31.26 -4.78 14.04
N THR A 466 -31.72 -5.98 13.72
CA THR A 466 -31.42 -7.21 14.47
C THR A 466 -30.11 -7.86 13.98
N GLU A 467 -29.64 -8.91 14.65
CA GLU A 467 -28.43 -9.64 14.23
C GLU A 467 -28.62 -10.39 12.89
N GLU A 468 -29.86 -10.69 12.53
CA GLU A 468 -30.20 -11.39 11.28
C GLU A 468 -30.34 -10.44 10.08
N ASP A 469 -30.36 -9.13 10.31
CA ASP A 469 -30.56 -8.14 9.25
C ASP A 469 -29.31 -7.99 8.39
N GLY A 470 -29.48 -8.04 7.07
CA GLY A 470 -28.47 -7.69 6.08
C GLY A 470 -28.57 -6.22 5.69
N LEU A 471 -27.46 -5.49 5.75
CA LEU A 471 -27.38 -4.06 5.41
C LEU A 471 -26.76 -3.86 4.03
N LEU A 472 -27.43 -3.06 3.20
CA LEU A 472 -26.87 -2.42 2.02
C LEU A 472 -26.71 -0.92 2.27
N VAL A 473 -25.49 -0.40 2.20
CA VAL A 473 -25.22 1.03 2.17
C VAL A 473 -25.00 1.47 0.73
N VAL A 474 -25.80 2.40 0.26
CA VAL A 474 -25.66 3.01 -1.08
C VAL A 474 -24.82 4.27 -0.95
N GLY A 475 -23.83 4.41 -1.81
CA GLY A 475 -22.83 5.48 -1.75
C GLY A 475 -21.43 4.96 -1.39
N SER A 476 -20.58 5.84 -0.91
CA SER A 476 -19.17 5.57 -0.57
C SER A 476 -18.91 5.66 0.93
N GLU A 477 -19.75 4.99 1.73
CA GLU A 477 -19.73 5.07 3.20
C GLU A 477 -19.43 3.71 3.88
N PRO A 478 -18.25 3.11 3.63
CA PRO A 478 -17.88 1.81 4.22
C PRO A 478 -17.84 1.83 5.75
N LEU A 479 -17.67 3.02 6.37
CA LEU A 479 -17.67 3.20 7.81
C LEU A 479 -18.99 2.78 8.46
N LEU A 480 -20.12 2.96 7.76
CA LEU A 480 -21.43 2.61 8.27
C LEU A 480 -21.64 1.10 8.42
N TYR A 481 -21.03 0.28 7.57
CA TYR A 481 -21.05 -1.18 7.76
C TYR A 481 -20.35 -1.58 9.07
N LEU A 482 -19.20 -0.95 9.36
CA LEU A 482 -18.46 -1.21 10.60
C LEU A 482 -19.22 -0.75 11.84
N TYR A 483 -19.97 0.37 11.72
CA TYR A 483 -20.81 0.88 12.80
C TYR A 483 -22.03 0.02 13.04
N ALA A 484 -22.76 -0.30 11.98
CA ALA A 484 -23.99 -1.11 12.07
C ALA A 484 -23.75 -2.50 12.65
N ASP A 485 -22.57 -3.06 12.44
CA ASP A 485 -22.17 -4.38 12.91
C ASP A 485 -23.15 -5.49 12.48
N ARG A 486 -23.46 -5.48 11.17
CA ARG A 486 -24.41 -6.39 10.52
C ARG A 486 -23.81 -7.00 9.26
N GLN A 487 -24.42 -8.09 8.79
CA GLN A 487 -24.00 -8.72 7.54
C GLN A 487 -24.09 -7.75 6.38
N VAL A 488 -23.07 -7.75 5.53
CA VAL A 488 -23.03 -6.92 4.32
C VAL A 488 -23.86 -7.58 3.22
N ALA A 489 -24.93 -6.91 2.79
CA ALA A 489 -25.80 -7.40 1.72
C ALA A 489 -25.50 -6.69 0.39
N SER A 490 -24.24 -6.70 -0.03
CA SER A 490 -23.74 -5.96 -1.20
C SER A 490 -22.57 -6.71 -1.84
N TYR A 491 -22.33 -6.45 -3.12
CA TYR A 491 -21.16 -6.96 -3.85
C TYR A 491 -19.84 -6.31 -3.41
N SER A 492 -19.89 -5.19 -2.72
CA SER A 492 -18.70 -4.49 -2.18
C SER A 492 -19.03 -3.66 -0.96
N THR A 493 -18.04 -3.50 -0.08
CA THR A 493 -18.08 -2.52 1.01
C THR A 493 -17.49 -1.16 0.60
N TRP A 494 -16.94 -1.03 -0.61
CA TRP A 494 -16.30 0.21 -1.08
C TRP A 494 -17.31 1.23 -1.56
N GLN A 495 -17.94 0.98 -2.69
CA GLN A 495 -18.92 1.87 -3.33
C GLN A 495 -20.03 1.06 -3.95
N VAL A 496 -21.25 1.50 -3.77
CA VAL A 496 -22.43 0.92 -4.41
C VAL A 496 -23.28 2.05 -4.97
N TYR A 497 -23.58 1.99 -6.27
CA TYR A 497 -24.36 3.01 -6.95
C TYR A 497 -25.76 2.50 -7.29
N THR A 498 -26.73 3.41 -7.25
CA THR A 498 -28.16 3.12 -7.45
C THR A 498 -28.53 2.69 -8.88
N ASN A 499 -27.71 3.04 -9.85
CA ASN A 499 -27.97 2.79 -11.29
C ASN A 499 -27.09 1.68 -11.89
N GLU A 500 -26.44 0.88 -11.06
CA GLU A 500 -25.56 -0.18 -11.52
C GLU A 500 -26.29 -1.52 -11.70
N THR A 501 -26.09 -2.15 -12.85
CA THR A 501 -26.58 -3.51 -13.13
C THR A 501 -25.83 -4.58 -12.32
N ARG A 502 -24.69 -4.23 -11.76
CA ARG A 502 -23.81 -5.11 -10.99
C ARG A 502 -24.48 -5.62 -9.71
N LEU A 503 -25.24 -4.78 -9.02
CA LEU A 503 -26.00 -5.14 -7.83
C LEU A 503 -27.08 -6.18 -8.14
N TYR A 504 -27.79 -6.03 -9.28
CA TYR A 504 -28.75 -7.03 -9.75
C TYR A 504 -28.11 -8.39 -10.00
N ARG A 505 -26.99 -8.38 -10.71
CA ARG A 505 -26.23 -9.61 -10.98
C ARG A 505 -25.76 -10.29 -9.71
N TYR A 506 -25.35 -9.50 -8.72
CA TYR A 506 -24.98 -10.02 -7.43
C TYR A 506 -26.14 -10.79 -6.79
N TYR A 507 -27.33 -10.20 -6.73
CA TYR A 507 -28.50 -10.84 -6.14
C TYR A 507 -29.00 -12.02 -6.97
N GLU A 508 -28.95 -11.98 -8.31
CA GLU A 508 -29.27 -13.14 -9.15
C GLU A 508 -28.36 -14.35 -8.84
N ILE A 509 -27.08 -14.10 -8.64
CA ILE A 509 -26.10 -15.14 -8.38
C ILE A 509 -26.25 -15.71 -6.97
N HIS A 510 -26.59 -14.87 -6.01
CA HIS A 510 -26.72 -15.22 -4.59
C HIS A 510 -28.18 -15.38 -4.12
N ASN A 511 -29.13 -15.56 -5.05
CA ASN A 511 -30.56 -15.63 -4.74
C ASN A 511 -30.88 -16.75 -3.73
N ASP A 512 -30.25 -17.91 -3.88
CA ASP A 512 -30.47 -19.06 -2.99
C ASP A 512 -29.77 -18.92 -1.62
N GLU A 513 -28.96 -17.87 -1.42
CA GLU A 513 -28.13 -17.67 -0.23
C GLU A 513 -28.71 -16.62 0.73
N GLY A 514 -29.90 -16.06 0.42
CA GLY A 514 -30.56 -15.06 1.27
C GLY A 514 -29.80 -13.73 1.37
N ARG A 515 -29.07 -13.36 0.32
CA ARG A 515 -28.22 -12.14 0.29
C ARG A 515 -28.95 -10.84 0.01
N PHE A 516 -30.27 -10.87 -0.14
CA PHE A 516 -31.04 -9.63 -0.25
C PHE A 516 -30.96 -8.83 1.04
N PRO A 517 -30.77 -7.51 0.96
CA PRO A 517 -30.73 -6.66 2.15
C PRO A 517 -32.12 -6.65 2.83
N SER A 518 -32.16 -6.80 4.13
CA SER A 518 -33.38 -6.46 4.90
C SER A 518 -33.49 -4.94 5.13
N VAL A 519 -32.34 -4.25 5.09
CA VAL A 519 -32.25 -2.79 5.22
C VAL A 519 -31.31 -2.24 4.15
N VAL A 520 -31.77 -1.21 3.44
CA VAL A 520 -30.99 -0.39 2.51
C VAL A 520 -30.92 1.02 3.07
N TYR A 521 -29.72 1.55 3.26
CA TYR A 521 -29.51 2.93 3.67
C TYR A 521 -28.80 3.70 2.54
N CYS A 522 -29.44 4.76 2.09
CA CYS A 522 -28.92 5.68 1.07
C CYS A 522 -28.49 6.97 1.77
N ALA A 523 -27.18 7.11 1.99
CA ALA A 523 -26.60 8.30 2.59
C ALA A 523 -26.79 9.51 1.66
N GLU A 524 -27.09 10.69 2.22
CA GLU A 524 -27.28 11.95 1.48
C GLU A 524 -28.32 11.86 0.33
N ALA A 525 -29.23 10.91 0.39
CA ALA A 525 -30.23 10.75 -0.66
C ALA A 525 -31.32 11.81 -0.53
N ASP A 526 -31.72 12.35 -1.67
CA ASP A 526 -32.90 13.20 -1.84
C ASP A 526 -34.01 12.44 -2.62
N GLU A 527 -35.08 13.13 -2.96
CA GLU A 527 -36.22 12.54 -3.66
C GLU A 527 -35.87 11.92 -5.02
N THR A 528 -34.73 12.28 -5.64
CA THR A 528 -34.29 11.70 -6.92
C THR A 528 -33.90 10.22 -6.79
N ILE A 529 -33.69 9.72 -5.58
CA ILE A 529 -33.40 8.30 -5.33
C ILE A 529 -34.52 7.39 -5.83
N PHE A 530 -35.78 7.87 -5.81
CA PHE A 530 -36.95 7.09 -6.25
C PHE A 530 -36.97 6.84 -7.76
N ASP A 531 -36.28 7.67 -8.55
CA ASP A 531 -36.10 7.49 -10.00
C ASP A 531 -34.92 6.55 -10.33
N SER A 532 -34.24 6.03 -9.32
CA SER A 532 -33.11 5.13 -9.50
C SER A 532 -33.55 3.71 -9.86
N ILE A 533 -32.72 3.03 -10.67
CA ILE A 533 -32.94 1.63 -11.03
C ILE A 533 -33.09 0.76 -9.78
N LEU A 534 -32.29 1.00 -8.74
CA LEU A 534 -32.36 0.26 -7.49
C LEU A 534 -33.74 0.33 -6.87
N VAL A 535 -34.30 1.52 -6.72
CA VAL A 535 -35.59 1.71 -6.05
C VAL A 535 -36.75 1.28 -6.95
N GLU A 536 -36.79 1.78 -8.19
CA GLU A 536 -37.88 1.54 -9.13
C GLU A 536 -38.03 0.06 -9.51
N LYS A 537 -36.91 -0.63 -9.77
CA LYS A 537 -36.93 -1.99 -10.33
C LYS A 537 -36.67 -3.10 -9.32
N LEU A 538 -36.12 -2.78 -8.15
CA LEU A 538 -35.80 -3.79 -7.16
C LEU A 538 -36.59 -3.61 -5.86
N LEU A 539 -36.41 -2.48 -5.17
CA LEU A 539 -36.93 -2.34 -3.81
C LEU A 539 -38.45 -2.22 -3.78
N LEU A 540 -39.04 -1.30 -4.54
CA LEU A 540 -40.51 -1.11 -4.55
C LEU A 540 -41.27 -2.35 -5.07
N PRO A 541 -40.85 -3.02 -6.18
CA PRO A 541 -41.50 -4.25 -6.62
C PRO A 541 -41.40 -5.41 -5.63
N MET A 542 -40.35 -5.43 -4.77
CA MET A 542 -40.21 -6.43 -3.71
C MET A 542 -40.98 -6.06 -2.42
N GLY A 543 -41.71 -4.92 -2.40
CA GLY A 543 -42.53 -4.51 -1.28
C GLY A 543 -41.78 -3.84 -0.15
N TYR A 544 -40.58 -3.26 -0.42
CA TYR A 544 -39.88 -2.48 0.62
C TYR A 544 -40.66 -1.22 0.96
N GLU A 545 -40.78 -0.95 2.24
CA GLU A 545 -41.24 0.33 2.78
C GLU A 545 -40.04 1.28 2.90
N TRP A 546 -40.30 2.57 2.92
CA TRP A 546 -39.24 3.57 3.08
C TRP A 546 -39.51 4.57 4.19
N LYS A 547 -38.46 5.17 4.69
CA LYS A 547 -38.49 6.19 5.73
C LYS A 547 -37.42 7.24 5.46
N GLN A 548 -37.84 8.53 5.51
CA GLN A 548 -36.89 9.61 5.57
C GLN A 548 -36.26 9.66 6.97
N LEU A 549 -34.96 9.74 7.03
CA LEU A 549 -34.17 9.90 8.25
C LEU A 549 -33.53 11.30 8.26
N SER A 550 -32.71 11.60 9.25
CA SER A 550 -32.12 12.93 9.41
C SER A 550 -31.17 13.27 8.26
N HIS A 551 -30.37 12.29 7.83
CA HIS A 551 -29.30 12.48 6.85
C HIS A 551 -29.52 11.71 5.54
N GLY A 552 -30.30 10.63 5.57
CA GLY A 552 -30.53 9.79 4.41
C GLY A 552 -31.95 9.23 4.32
N ILE A 553 -32.13 8.31 3.35
CA ILE A 553 -33.36 7.57 3.15
C ILE A 553 -33.07 6.09 3.39
N ALA A 554 -33.89 5.44 4.17
CA ALA A 554 -33.83 4.01 4.39
C ALA A 554 -35.02 3.28 3.75
N PHE A 555 -34.72 2.10 3.18
CA PHE A 555 -35.72 1.14 2.72
C PHE A 555 -35.55 -0.15 3.53
N TYR A 556 -36.68 -0.77 3.89
CA TYR A 556 -36.67 -1.97 4.70
C TYR A 556 -37.82 -2.91 4.33
N THR A 557 -37.61 -4.19 4.49
CA THR A 557 -38.67 -5.19 4.32
C THR A 557 -39.67 -5.06 5.47
N PRO A 558 -40.98 -5.08 5.21
CA PRO A 558 -41.99 -5.12 6.28
C PRO A 558 -41.72 -6.31 7.20
N ARG A 559 -41.67 -6.08 8.51
CA ARG A 559 -41.50 -7.14 9.52
C ARG A 559 -42.81 -7.79 9.85
#